data_295d2a4740324fead83efd359152fe3b
#
_entry.id   295d2a4740324fead83efd359152fe3b
#
_cell.length_a   1.000
_cell.length_b   1.000
_cell.length_c   1.000
_cell.angle_alpha   90.00
_cell.angle_beta   90.00
_cell.angle_gamma   90.00
#
_symmetry.space_group_name_H-M   'P 1'
#
loop_
_entity.id
_entity.type
_entity.pdbx_description
1 polymer ?
#
loop_
_entity_poly.entity_id
_entity_poly.type
_entity_poly.pdbx_seq_one_letter_code
_entity_poly.pdbx_strand_id
1 'polypeptide(L)'
;MSEELGKISKPQAENVQLKKKLYLVQNIQNYFPGNKDFESLLKEYWDSISDQLDNLEKTAGNINFIYIEGMYQEYDVASKLLNDNNKWCLSTIESRVKSGSNYKKIENENNYKQLIDWTRIAQLGFVSENAKEVTEENYKKIITERSTIIHDELNRIKEGEAALFIISSGSHKFPEDMEIFNVIPPSLDKMNRWITENQNSLQDSNQEKEVQDEGEQDKQSGLWTP
;
A
#
# COMPACT_ATOMS: atom_id res chain seq x y z
N MET A 1 54.22 -9.73 -12.57
CA MET A 1 52.95 -9.65 -13.30
C MET A 1 51.92 -9.14 -12.29
N SER A 2 51.55 -7.89 -12.38
CA SER A 2 50.51 -7.28 -11.54
C SER A 2 49.20 -7.39 -12.30
N GLU A 3 48.25 -8.17 -11.75
CA GLU A 3 46.88 -8.22 -12.27
C GLU A 3 46.19 -6.86 -12.03
N GLU A 4 45.82 -6.19 -13.12
CA GLU A 4 44.92 -5.03 -13.06
C GLU A 4 43.54 -5.52 -12.64
N LEU A 5 43.14 -5.20 -11.40
CA LEU A 5 41.78 -5.31 -10.94
C LEU A 5 40.88 -4.42 -11.82
N GLY A 6 39.96 -5.04 -12.52
CA GLY A 6 39.05 -4.41 -13.47
C GLY A 6 38.39 -3.16 -12.91
N LYS A 7 38.52 -2.05 -13.63
CA LYS A 7 37.75 -0.82 -13.36
C LYS A 7 36.26 -1.09 -13.52
N ILE A 8 35.55 -1.15 -12.44
CA ILE A 8 34.06 -1.07 -12.46
C ILE A 8 33.74 0.34 -12.97
N SER A 9 33.24 0.45 -14.19
CA SER A 9 32.75 1.71 -14.72
C SER A 9 31.61 2.23 -13.84
N LYS A 10 31.78 3.41 -13.24
CA LYS A 10 30.67 4.08 -12.56
C LYS A 10 29.53 4.26 -13.57
N PRO A 11 28.28 3.89 -13.25
CA PRO A 11 27.16 4.21 -14.12
C PRO A 11 27.15 5.73 -14.35
N GLN A 12 27.12 6.14 -15.64
CA GLN A 12 27.08 7.56 -15.97
C GLN A 12 25.71 8.10 -15.54
N ALA A 13 25.68 9.19 -14.79
CA ALA A 13 24.47 9.84 -14.29
C ALA A 13 23.46 10.16 -15.42
N GLU A 14 23.95 10.40 -16.64
CA GLU A 14 23.15 10.61 -17.84
C GLU A 14 22.27 9.40 -18.20
N ASN A 15 22.72 8.17 -17.96
CA ASN A 15 21.92 6.97 -18.23
C ASN A 15 20.77 6.76 -17.24
N VAL A 16 20.88 7.29 -16.03
CA VAL A 16 19.80 7.22 -15.03
C VAL A 16 18.66 8.19 -15.37
N GLN A 17 18.96 9.34 -15.97
CA GLN A 17 17.93 10.33 -16.32
C GLN A 17 17.02 9.88 -17.46
N LEU A 18 17.50 9.00 -18.35
CA LEU A 18 16.75 8.55 -19.53
C LEU A 18 15.81 7.36 -19.27
N LYS A 19 16.01 6.62 -18.19
CA LYS A 19 15.16 5.46 -17.87
C LYS A 19 13.79 5.86 -17.32
N LYS A 20 12.81 4.98 -17.49
CA LYS A 20 11.56 5.02 -16.74
C LYS A 20 11.84 4.75 -15.26
N LYS A 21 11.21 5.48 -14.35
CA LYS A 21 11.48 5.35 -12.92
C LYS A 21 10.20 5.10 -12.14
N LEU A 22 10.33 4.28 -11.10
CA LEU A 22 9.26 4.01 -10.16
C LEU A 22 9.77 4.23 -8.74
N TYR A 23 9.21 5.23 -8.06
CA TYR A 23 9.40 5.44 -6.63
C TYR A 23 8.35 4.64 -5.90
N LEU A 24 8.78 3.57 -5.25
CA LEU A 24 7.91 2.59 -4.61
C LEU A 24 7.85 2.85 -3.11
N VAL A 25 6.64 3.13 -2.60
CA VAL A 25 6.38 3.47 -1.21
C VAL A 25 5.37 2.49 -0.63
N GLN A 26 5.63 1.97 0.57
CA GLN A 26 4.66 1.14 1.27
C GLN A 26 3.53 2.00 1.83
N ASN A 27 2.27 1.62 1.57
CA ASN A 27 1.10 2.28 2.12
C ASN A 27 0.86 1.83 3.56
N ILE A 28 1.32 2.62 4.50
CA ILE A 28 0.98 2.39 5.90
C ILE A 28 -0.24 3.23 6.25
N GLN A 29 -1.33 2.57 6.62
CA GLN A 29 -2.59 3.20 7.02
C GLN A 29 -2.68 3.39 8.53
N ASN A 30 -3.65 4.18 8.98
CA ASN A 30 -3.93 4.29 10.42
C ASN A 30 -4.71 3.05 10.90
N TYR A 31 -3.96 2.00 11.28
CA TYR A 31 -4.54 0.75 11.79
C TYR A 31 -5.10 0.88 13.21
N PHE A 32 -4.75 1.94 13.95
CA PHE A 32 -5.13 2.16 15.34
C PHE A 32 -5.66 3.59 15.54
N PRO A 33 -6.84 3.91 14.99
CA PRO A 33 -7.42 5.24 15.09
C PRO A 33 -7.62 5.65 16.55
N GLY A 34 -7.16 6.87 16.88
CA GLY A 34 -7.23 7.41 18.26
C GLY A 34 -6.05 7.02 19.15
N ASN A 35 -5.15 6.12 18.72
CA ASN A 35 -3.91 5.85 19.42
C ASN A 35 -2.85 6.90 19.05
N LYS A 36 -2.57 7.80 19.97
CA LYS A 36 -1.67 8.96 19.76
C LYS A 36 -0.24 8.56 19.45
N ASP A 37 0.24 7.47 20.05
CA ASP A 37 1.61 6.99 19.82
C ASP A 37 1.75 6.43 18.40
N PHE A 38 0.79 5.62 17.97
CA PHE A 38 0.76 5.13 16.58
C PHE A 38 0.59 6.25 15.57
N GLU A 39 -0.30 7.19 15.82
CA GLU A 39 -0.50 8.35 14.94
C GLU A 39 0.76 9.21 14.83
N SER A 40 1.54 9.36 15.91
CA SER A 40 2.82 10.06 15.89
C SER A 40 3.87 9.33 15.03
N LEU A 41 3.96 8.00 15.16
CA LEU A 41 4.83 7.17 14.32
C LEU A 41 4.41 7.20 12.84
N LEU A 42 3.12 7.15 12.57
CA LEU A 42 2.58 7.23 11.21
C LEU A 42 2.89 8.59 10.57
N LYS A 43 2.80 9.66 11.34
CA LYS A 43 3.22 11.00 10.89
C LYS A 43 4.72 11.02 10.59
N GLU A 44 5.57 10.54 11.51
CA GLU A 44 7.04 10.47 11.32
C GLU A 44 7.38 9.66 10.06
N TYR A 45 6.65 8.58 9.81
CA TYR A 45 6.83 7.75 8.62
C TYR A 45 6.57 8.56 7.33
N TRP A 46 5.41 9.21 7.21
CA TRP A 46 5.04 9.94 6.01
C TRP A 46 5.86 11.21 5.80
N ASP A 47 6.27 11.89 6.88
CA ASP A 47 7.22 13.01 6.81
C ASP A 47 8.57 12.52 6.24
N SER A 48 9.09 11.39 6.73
CA SER A 48 10.33 10.79 6.24
C SER A 48 10.23 10.30 4.78
N ILE A 49 9.07 9.78 4.37
CA ILE A 49 8.78 9.44 2.96
C ILE A 49 8.84 10.70 2.11
N SER A 50 8.20 11.79 2.55
CA SER A 50 8.20 13.06 1.79
C SER A 50 9.61 13.59 1.59
N ASP A 51 10.43 13.59 2.64
CA ASP A 51 11.83 14.05 2.59
C ASP A 51 12.69 13.19 1.63
N GLN A 52 12.52 11.86 1.67
CA GLN A 52 13.24 10.96 0.75
C GLN A 52 12.81 11.14 -0.69
N LEU A 53 11.51 11.30 -0.95
CA LEU A 53 10.99 11.59 -2.27
C LEU A 53 11.52 12.93 -2.80
N ASP A 54 11.55 13.97 -1.97
CA ASP A 54 12.10 15.29 -2.36
C ASP A 54 13.60 15.19 -2.77
N ASN A 55 14.36 14.34 -2.11
CA ASN A 55 15.75 14.07 -2.46
C ASN A 55 15.88 13.26 -3.76
N LEU A 56 15.03 12.26 -3.97
CA LEU A 56 14.98 11.48 -5.20
C LEU A 56 14.56 12.35 -6.39
N GLU A 57 13.58 13.21 -6.23
CA GLU A 57 13.12 14.14 -7.27
C GLU A 57 14.23 15.08 -7.73
N LYS A 58 15.09 15.56 -6.81
CA LYS A 58 16.25 16.39 -7.15
C LYS A 58 17.35 15.65 -7.89
N THR A 59 17.52 14.35 -7.66
CA THR A 59 18.65 13.56 -8.16
C THR A 59 18.31 12.66 -9.32
N ALA A 60 17.10 12.11 -9.35
CA ALA A 60 16.69 11.11 -10.33
C ALA A 60 15.54 11.59 -11.24
N GLY A 61 14.80 12.63 -10.88
CA GLY A 61 13.75 13.26 -11.71
C GLY A 61 12.43 13.40 -11.00
N ASN A 62 11.68 14.43 -11.39
CA ASN A 62 10.39 14.78 -10.79
C ASN A 62 9.34 13.70 -11.04
N ILE A 63 8.43 13.52 -10.09
CA ILE A 63 7.29 12.62 -10.20
C ILE A 63 6.29 13.20 -11.20
N ASN A 64 6.05 12.50 -12.30
CA ASN A 64 5.06 12.85 -13.33
C ASN A 64 3.69 12.27 -13.00
N PHE A 65 3.65 11.03 -12.48
CA PHE A 65 2.42 10.30 -12.19
C PHE A 65 2.41 9.78 -10.76
N ILE A 66 1.21 9.77 -10.16
CA ILE A 66 0.99 9.22 -8.81
C ILE A 66 -0.09 8.16 -8.92
N TYR A 67 0.23 6.96 -8.43
CA TYR A 67 -0.65 5.81 -8.34
C TYR A 67 -0.77 5.34 -6.89
N ILE A 68 -1.95 4.89 -6.51
CA ILE A 68 -2.21 4.33 -5.18
C ILE A 68 -2.92 3.00 -5.36
N GLU A 69 -2.32 1.94 -4.85
CA GLU A 69 -2.94 0.62 -4.85
C GLU A 69 -4.25 0.62 -4.08
N GLY A 70 -5.27 -0.01 -4.65
CA GLY A 70 -6.61 -0.05 -4.06
C GLY A 70 -7.48 1.17 -4.34
N MET A 71 -6.96 2.19 -5.04
CA MET A 71 -7.69 3.40 -5.38
C MET A 71 -8.14 3.37 -6.85
N TYR A 72 -9.44 3.30 -7.09
CA TYR A 72 -10.06 3.33 -8.42
C TYR A 72 -10.86 4.61 -8.69
N GLN A 73 -10.93 5.50 -7.71
CA GLN A 73 -11.65 6.78 -7.80
C GLN A 73 -10.82 7.86 -8.49
N GLU A 74 -11.47 8.88 -9.01
CA GLU A 74 -10.82 10.11 -9.45
C GLU A 74 -10.25 10.88 -8.26
N TYR A 75 -9.33 11.79 -8.51
CA TYR A 75 -8.57 12.48 -7.46
C TYR A 75 -9.42 13.23 -6.44
N ASP A 76 -10.50 13.86 -6.86
CA ASP A 76 -11.41 14.60 -5.98
C ASP A 76 -12.12 13.72 -4.95
N VAL A 77 -12.40 12.45 -5.29
CA VAL A 77 -12.96 11.45 -4.39
C VAL A 77 -11.84 10.76 -3.60
N ALA A 78 -10.76 10.38 -4.28
CA ALA A 78 -9.61 9.71 -3.66
C ALA A 78 -8.98 10.59 -2.55
N SER A 79 -8.85 11.90 -2.77
CA SER A 79 -8.31 12.82 -1.77
C SER A 79 -9.18 12.91 -0.51
N LYS A 80 -10.50 12.87 -0.63
CA LYS A 80 -11.41 12.84 0.53
C LYS A 80 -11.25 11.53 1.31
N LEU A 81 -11.22 10.40 0.62
CA LEU A 81 -11.00 9.09 1.25
C LEU A 81 -9.64 9.02 1.97
N LEU A 82 -8.60 9.59 1.37
CA LEU A 82 -7.28 9.67 2.02
C LEU A 82 -7.29 10.61 3.21
N ASN A 83 -7.98 11.76 3.14
CA ASN A 83 -8.10 12.66 4.27
C ASN A 83 -8.70 11.97 5.49
N ASP A 84 -9.71 11.14 5.28
CA ASP A 84 -10.41 10.45 6.36
C ASP A 84 -9.59 9.27 6.92
N ASN A 85 -8.84 8.57 6.07
CA ASN A 85 -8.15 7.34 6.46
C ASN A 85 -6.63 7.51 6.66
N ASN A 86 -5.99 8.44 5.95
CA ASN A 86 -4.54 8.64 5.98
C ASN A 86 -4.15 10.05 5.52
N LYS A 87 -4.48 11.05 6.31
CA LYS A 87 -4.23 12.47 6.01
C LYS A 87 -2.74 12.80 5.75
N TRP A 88 -1.82 12.04 6.34
CA TRP A 88 -0.37 12.28 6.13
C TRP A 88 0.09 11.77 4.75
N CYS A 89 -0.44 10.61 4.31
CA CYS A 89 -0.27 10.16 2.92
C CYS A 89 -0.82 11.21 1.95
N LEU A 90 -2.02 11.73 2.21
CA LEU A 90 -2.63 12.78 1.40
C LEU A 90 -1.73 14.01 1.30
N SER A 91 -1.15 14.49 2.42
CA SER A 91 -0.24 15.64 2.43
C SER A 91 0.96 15.44 1.49
N THR A 92 1.55 14.24 1.50
CA THR A 92 2.66 13.86 0.61
C THR A 92 2.25 13.89 -0.86
N ILE A 93 1.04 13.43 -1.18
CA ILE A 93 0.50 13.42 -2.55
C ILE A 93 0.13 14.83 -3.01
N GLU A 94 -0.59 15.59 -2.17
CA GLU A 94 -1.02 16.95 -2.51
C GLU A 94 0.13 17.89 -2.86
N SER A 95 1.24 17.79 -2.14
CA SER A 95 2.43 18.61 -2.41
C SER A 95 2.91 18.41 -3.85
N ARG A 96 2.91 17.17 -4.33
CA ARG A 96 3.36 16.78 -5.67
C ARG A 96 2.33 17.10 -6.74
N VAL A 97 1.06 16.89 -6.47
CA VAL A 97 -0.02 17.32 -7.39
C VAL A 97 0.02 18.84 -7.58
N LYS A 98 0.22 19.62 -6.52
CA LYS A 98 0.41 21.08 -6.60
C LYS A 98 1.67 21.48 -7.38
N SER A 99 2.68 20.62 -7.40
CA SER A 99 3.93 20.81 -8.19
C SER A 99 3.82 20.33 -9.64
N GLY A 100 2.67 19.78 -10.05
CA GLY A 100 2.40 19.39 -11.44
C GLY A 100 2.35 17.88 -11.70
N SER A 101 2.47 17.03 -10.68
CA SER A 101 2.27 15.59 -10.83
C SER A 101 0.80 15.28 -11.12
N ASN A 102 0.55 14.27 -11.95
CA ASN A 102 -0.80 13.82 -12.31
C ASN A 102 -1.16 12.57 -11.50
N TYR A 103 -2.19 12.67 -10.67
CA TYR A 103 -2.81 11.48 -10.08
C TYR A 103 -3.54 10.68 -11.17
N LYS A 104 -3.35 9.35 -11.16
CA LYS A 104 -4.03 8.42 -12.07
C LYS A 104 -4.54 7.21 -11.32
N LYS A 105 -5.69 6.73 -11.72
CA LYS A 105 -6.22 5.44 -11.26
C LYS A 105 -5.37 4.30 -11.82
N ILE A 106 -5.01 3.36 -10.97
CA ILE A 106 -4.30 2.15 -11.38
C ILE A 106 -5.18 0.91 -11.24
N GLU A 107 -6.32 1.05 -10.60
CA GLU A 107 -7.25 -0.05 -10.33
C GLU A 107 -8.48 0.01 -11.25
N ASN A 108 -8.97 -1.17 -11.64
CA ASN A 108 -10.31 -1.31 -12.17
C ASN A 108 -11.29 -1.53 -11.02
N GLU A 109 -12.35 -0.72 -10.95
CA GLU A 109 -13.34 -0.75 -9.86
C GLU A 109 -13.95 -2.13 -9.66
N ASN A 110 -14.38 -2.78 -10.76
CA ASN A 110 -15.04 -4.08 -10.70
C ASN A 110 -14.08 -5.17 -10.21
N ASN A 111 -12.84 -5.18 -10.72
CA ASN A 111 -11.83 -6.15 -10.31
C ASN A 111 -11.42 -5.96 -8.85
N TYR A 112 -11.31 -4.71 -8.40
CA TYR A 112 -10.97 -4.43 -7.00
C TYR A 112 -12.08 -4.84 -6.05
N LYS A 113 -13.35 -4.58 -6.38
CA LYS A 113 -14.52 -5.04 -5.61
C LYS A 113 -14.57 -6.56 -5.53
N GLN A 114 -14.35 -7.27 -6.65
CA GLN A 114 -14.29 -8.73 -6.65
C GLN A 114 -13.14 -9.26 -5.79
N LEU A 115 -11.96 -8.63 -5.81
CA LEU A 115 -10.85 -9.00 -4.94
C LEU A 115 -11.25 -8.93 -3.46
N ILE A 116 -11.93 -7.85 -3.05
CA ILE A 116 -12.42 -7.69 -1.67
C ILE A 116 -13.40 -8.80 -1.32
N ASP A 117 -14.35 -9.11 -2.19
CA ASP A 117 -15.37 -10.12 -1.94
C ASP A 117 -14.75 -11.53 -1.84
N TRP A 118 -13.88 -11.91 -2.75
CA TRP A 118 -13.18 -13.21 -2.68
C TRP A 118 -12.26 -13.31 -1.45
N THR A 119 -11.62 -12.21 -1.05
CA THR A 119 -10.83 -12.17 0.18
C THR A 119 -11.70 -12.42 1.41
N ARG A 120 -12.86 -11.77 1.51
CA ARG A 120 -13.82 -11.96 2.60
C ARG A 120 -14.35 -13.39 2.66
N ILE A 121 -14.73 -13.95 1.52
CA ILE A 121 -15.19 -15.33 1.42
C ILE A 121 -14.12 -16.30 1.91
N ALA A 122 -12.87 -16.10 1.52
CA ALA A 122 -11.74 -16.93 1.97
C ALA A 122 -11.52 -16.87 3.49
N GLN A 123 -11.80 -15.73 4.12
CA GLN A 123 -11.67 -15.55 5.58
C GLN A 123 -12.76 -16.25 6.40
N LEU A 124 -13.94 -16.52 5.82
CA LEU A 124 -15.02 -17.22 6.50
C LEU A 124 -14.72 -18.71 6.75
N GLY A 125 -13.72 -19.27 6.07
CA GLY A 125 -13.40 -20.69 6.10
C GLY A 125 -14.38 -21.53 5.27
N PHE A 126 -14.02 -22.79 5.03
CA PHE A 126 -14.79 -23.68 4.15
C PHE A 126 -15.06 -25.01 4.82
N VAL A 127 -16.29 -25.50 4.70
CA VAL A 127 -16.69 -26.87 5.06
C VAL A 127 -16.53 -27.82 3.87
N SER A 128 -16.74 -27.31 2.65
CA SER A 128 -16.64 -28.05 1.40
C SER A 128 -15.34 -27.74 0.68
N GLU A 129 -14.56 -28.79 0.32
CA GLU A 129 -13.34 -28.63 -0.49
C GLU A 129 -13.62 -28.01 -1.84
N ASN A 130 -14.73 -28.39 -2.50
CA ASN A 130 -15.13 -27.79 -3.77
C ASN A 130 -15.41 -26.28 -3.65
N ALA A 131 -16.02 -25.81 -2.56
CA ALA A 131 -16.24 -24.38 -2.34
C ALA A 131 -14.91 -23.63 -2.14
N LYS A 132 -13.96 -24.23 -1.45
CA LYS A 132 -12.62 -23.73 -1.28
C LYS A 132 -11.88 -23.60 -2.62
N GLU A 133 -11.85 -24.67 -3.42
CA GLU A 133 -11.23 -24.69 -4.74
C GLU A 133 -11.79 -23.60 -5.66
N VAL A 134 -13.10 -23.47 -5.77
CA VAL A 134 -13.77 -22.44 -6.58
C VAL A 134 -13.39 -21.02 -6.10
N THR A 135 -13.31 -20.82 -4.79
CA THR A 135 -12.90 -19.51 -4.23
C THR A 135 -11.46 -19.20 -4.55
N GLU A 136 -10.55 -20.17 -4.38
CA GLU A 136 -9.12 -20.01 -4.69
C GLU A 136 -8.88 -19.74 -6.17
N GLU A 137 -9.59 -20.42 -7.06
CA GLU A 137 -9.50 -20.22 -8.51
C GLU A 137 -9.93 -18.78 -8.90
N ASN A 138 -11.08 -18.34 -8.39
CA ASN A 138 -11.56 -16.98 -8.67
C ASN A 138 -10.64 -15.92 -8.05
N TYR A 139 -10.13 -16.13 -6.85
CA TYR A 139 -9.16 -15.24 -6.23
C TYR A 139 -7.87 -15.15 -7.06
N LYS A 140 -7.31 -16.28 -7.51
CA LYS A 140 -6.11 -16.30 -8.38
C LYS A 140 -6.36 -15.60 -9.70
N LYS A 141 -7.53 -15.82 -10.30
CA LYS A 141 -7.92 -15.16 -11.56
C LYS A 141 -7.94 -13.65 -11.40
N ILE A 142 -8.62 -13.13 -10.38
CA ILE A 142 -8.74 -11.67 -10.17
C ILE A 142 -7.39 -11.02 -9.83
N ILE A 143 -6.53 -11.70 -9.05
CA ILE A 143 -5.16 -11.23 -8.78
C ILE A 143 -4.35 -11.12 -10.07
N THR A 144 -4.47 -12.10 -10.95
CA THR A 144 -3.75 -12.12 -12.24
C THR A 144 -4.21 -10.99 -13.16
N GLU A 145 -5.53 -10.83 -13.31
CA GLU A 145 -6.11 -9.74 -14.12
C GLU A 145 -5.70 -8.36 -13.58
N ARG A 146 -5.76 -8.19 -12.27
CA ARG A 146 -5.35 -6.95 -11.61
C ARG A 146 -3.86 -6.67 -11.82
N SER A 147 -3.00 -7.67 -11.67
CA SER A 147 -1.55 -7.53 -11.91
C SER A 147 -1.25 -7.14 -13.35
N THR A 148 -1.99 -7.66 -14.31
CA THR A 148 -1.87 -7.30 -15.73
C THR A 148 -2.24 -5.83 -15.96
N ILE A 149 -3.36 -5.37 -15.40
CA ILE A 149 -3.81 -3.96 -15.53
C ILE A 149 -2.76 -3.00 -14.95
N ILE A 150 -2.24 -3.31 -13.76
CA ILE A 150 -1.20 -2.50 -13.11
C ILE A 150 0.07 -2.47 -13.96
N HIS A 151 0.53 -3.63 -14.43
CA HIS A 151 1.71 -3.73 -15.29
C HIS A 151 1.54 -2.91 -16.59
N ASP A 152 0.39 -3.03 -17.25
CA ASP A 152 0.13 -2.33 -18.50
C ASP A 152 0.05 -0.81 -18.31
N GLU A 153 -0.51 -0.33 -17.19
CA GLU A 153 -0.55 1.10 -16.89
C GLU A 153 0.86 1.65 -16.60
N LEU A 154 1.67 0.92 -15.81
CA LEU A 154 3.06 1.31 -15.55
C LEU A 154 3.91 1.26 -16.83
N ASN A 155 3.64 0.34 -17.74
CA ASN A 155 4.37 0.24 -18.99
C ASN A 155 4.14 1.44 -19.94
N ARG A 156 3.05 2.21 -19.75
CA ARG A 156 2.76 3.45 -20.50
C ARG A 156 3.65 4.64 -20.10
N ILE A 157 4.36 4.55 -18.99
CA ILE A 157 5.33 5.56 -18.56
C ILE A 157 6.46 5.59 -19.58
N LYS A 158 6.86 6.77 -20.00
CA LYS A 158 7.88 6.96 -21.04
C LYS A 158 9.27 7.07 -20.42
N GLU A 159 10.27 6.89 -21.27
CA GLU A 159 11.66 7.20 -20.91
C GLU A 159 11.79 8.65 -20.40
N GLY A 160 12.54 8.83 -19.32
CA GLY A 160 12.72 10.11 -18.64
C GLY A 160 11.59 10.50 -17.67
N GLU A 161 10.45 9.81 -17.71
CA GLU A 161 9.35 10.02 -16.74
C GLU A 161 9.54 9.18 -15.48
N ALA A 162 9.02 9.68 -14.37
CA ALA A 162 9.00 8.99 -13.10
C ALA A 162 7.56 8.89 -12.55
N ALA A 163 7.27 7.79 -11.88
CA ALA A 163 6.01 7.60 -11.16
C ALA A 163 6.26 7.31 -9.69
N LEU A 164 5.37 7.81 -8.83
CA LEU A 164 5.20 7.36 -7.46
C LEU A 164 4.12 6.30 -7.43
N PHE A 165 4.43 5.13 -6.89
CA PHE A 165 3.46 4.08 -6.65
C PHE A 165 3.42 3.72 -5.17
N ILE A 166 2.28 4.00 -4.53
CA ILE A 166 2.03 3.70 -3.12
C ILE A 166 1.31 2.36 -3.06
N ILE A 167 2.01 1.32 -2.56
CA ILE A 167 1.55 -0.08 -2.55
C ILE A 167 1.17 -0.55 -1.16
N SER A 168 0.13 -1.37 -1.07
CA SER A 168 -0.34 -2.00 0.18
C SER A 168 0.20 -3.42 0.35
N SER A 169 0.53 -4.11 -0.73
CA SER A 169 1.04 -5.49 -0.70
C SER A 169 2.16 -5.73 -1.70
N GLY A 170 3.12 -6.58 -1.33
CA GLY A 170 4.47 -6.60 -1.88
C GLY A 170 4.73 -7.38 -3.18
N SER A 171 3.74 -7.83 -3.97
CA SER A 171 4.06 -8.69 -5.11
C SER A 171 3.44 -8.25 -6.44
N HIS A 172 3.92 -7.12 -6.95
CA HIS A 172 3.62 -6.71 -8.32
C HIS A 172 4.77 -7.05 -9.26
N LYS A 173 4.44 -7.43 -10.50
CA LYS A 173 5.42 -7.55 -11.58
C LYS A 173 5.53 -6.18 -12.26
N PHE A 174 6.70 -5.59 -12.19
CA PHE A 174 7.00 -4.32 -12.84
C PHE A 174 7.62 -4.53 -14.22
N PRO A 175 7.50 -3.56 -15.16
CA PRO A 175 8.21 -3.61 -16.44
C PRO A 175 9.72 -3.74 -16.24
N GLU A 176 10.39 -4.58 -17.06
CA GLU A 176 11.83 -4.85 -16.93
C GLU A 176 12.71 -3.65 -17.25
N ASP A 177 12.22 -2.71 -18.06
CA ASP A 177 12.91 -1.49 -18.45
C ASP A 177 12.76 -0.35 -17.44
N MET A 178 12.07 -0.60 -16.31
CA MET A 178 11.80 0.38 -15.27
C MET A 178 12.81 0.28 -14.14
N GLU A 179 13.43 1.41 -13.78
CA GLU A 179 14.29 1.50 -12.62
C GLU A 179 13.47 1.76 -11.34
N ILE A 180 13.56 0.84 -10.38
CA ILE A 180 12.75 0.86 -9.16
C ILE A 180 13.57 1.40 -7.99
N PHE A 181 13.08 2.44 -7.36
CA PHE A 181 13.62 3.04 -6.14
C PHE A 181 12.68 2.71 -4.97
N ASN A 182 13.08 1.79 -4.12
CA ASN A 182 12.34 1.49 -2.89
C ASN A 182 12.59 2.59 -1.86
N VAL A 183 11.55 3.31 -1.50
CA VAL A 183 11.60 4.39 -0.49
C VAL A 183 11.27 3.78 0.86
N ILE A 184 12.31 3.46 1.64
CA ILE A 184 12.22 2.76 2.92
C ILE A 184 12.86 3.63 4.00
N PRO A 185 12.09 4.45 4.73
CA PRO A 185 12.64 5.28 5.80
C PRO A 185 12.92 4.45 7.06
N PRO A 186 13.91 4.85 7.88
CA PRO A 186 14.19 4.19 9.16
C PRO A 186 13.01 4.19 10.15
N SER A 187 12.09 5.13 10.01
CA SER A 187 10.84 5.19 10.78
C SER A 187 9.92 3.99 10.55
N LEU A 188 10.05 3.29 9.42
CA LEU A 188 9.32 2.05 9.15
C LEU A 188 9.67 0.94 10.16
N ASP A 189 10.94 0.81 10.53
CA ASP A 189 11.38 -0.20 11.52
C ASP A 189 10.83 0.10 12.91
N LYS A 190 10.74 1.39 13.29
CA LYS A 190 10.14 1.80 14.56
C LYS A 190 8.65 1.43 14.58
N MET A 191 7.95 1.69 13.50
CA MET A 191 6.53 1.39 13.37
C MET A 191 6.27 -0.11 13.41
N ASN A 192 7.04 -0.91 12.67
CA ASN A 192 6.91 -2.36 12.66
C ASN A 192 7.15 -2.96 14.05
N ARG A 193 8.14 -2.47 14.79
CA ARG A 193 8.37 -2.88 16.19
C ARG A 193 7.18 -2.55 17.07
N TRP A 194 6.69 -1.32 16.98
CA TRP A 194 5.53 -0.88 17.75
C TRP A 194 4.30 -1.75 17.47
N ILE A 195 4.01 -2.03 16.20
CA ILE A 195 2.90 -2.91 15.80
C ILE A 195 3.08 -4.31 16.42
N THR A 196 4.27 -4.90 16.32
CA THR A 196 4.55 -6.24 16.86
C THR A 196 4.38 -6.29 18.38
N GLU A 197 4.85 -5.27 19.10
CA GLU A 197 4.77 -5.20 20.56
C GLU A 197 3.32 -4.99 21.06
N ASN A 198 2.49 -4.30 20.27
CA ASN A 198 1.13 -3.95 20.65
C ASN A 198 0.04 -4.86 20.05
N GLN A 199 0.36 -5.73 19.09
CA GLN A 199 -0.60 -6.68 18.50
C GLN A 199 -1.25 -7.59 19.54
N ASN A 200 -0.49 -8.11 20.50
CA ASN A 200 -0.98 -9.01 21.54
C ASN A 200 -1.96 -8.30 22.48
N SER A 201 -1.66 -7.06 22.89
CA SER A 201 -2.54 -6.28 23.76
C SER A 201 -3.88 -5.89 23.12
N LEU A 202 -3.93 -5.86 21.79
CA LEU A 202 -5.15 -5.55 21.03
C LEU A 202 -6.03 -6.78 20.80
N GLN A 203 -5.44 -7.97 20.69
CA GLN A 203 -6.18 -9.23 20.66
C GLN A 203 -6.86 -9.50 22.00
N ASP A 204 -6.16 -9.26 23.11
CA ASP A 204 -6.71 -9.42 24.46
C ASP A 204 -7.86 -8.45 24.74
N SER A 205 -7.74 -7.18 24.31
CA SER A 205 -8.80 -6.18 24.51
C SER A 205 -10.06 -6.43 23.66
N ASN A 206 -9.94 -7.11 22.51
CA ASN A 206 -11.10 -7.51 21.71
C ASN A 206 -11.80 -8.74 22.30
N GLN A 207 -11.07 -9.70 22.86
CA GLN A 207 -11.66 -10.85 23.56
C GLN A 207 -12.41 -10.43 24.83
N GLU A 208 -11.89 -9.45 25.58
CA GLU A 208 -12.60 -8.92 26.77
C GLU A 208 -13.90 -8.20 26.41
N LYS A 209 -13.98 -7.53 25.25
CA LYS A 209 -15.21 -6.89 24.78
C LYS A 209 -16.25 -7.89 24.29
N GLU A 210 -15.85 -8.94 23.60
CA GLU A 210 -16.78 -10.01 23.17
C GLU A 210 -17.36 -10.76 24.37
N VAL A 211 -16.56 -11.04 25.39
CA VAL A 211 -17.04 -11.70 26.64
C VAL A 211 -17.98 -10.80 27.43
N GLN A 212 -17.83 -9.47 27.38
CA GLN A 212 -18.75 -8.54 28.04
C GLN A 212 -20.09 -8.42 27.32
N ASP A 213 -20.07 -8.44 25.98
CA ASP A 213 -21.29 -8.34 25.16
C ASP A 213 -22.12 -9.63 25.22
N GLU A 214 -21.51 -10.81 25.29
CA GLU A 214 -22.22 -12.08 25.53
C GLU A 214 -22.79 -12.16 26.95
N GLY A 215 -22.12 -11.57 27.93
CA GLY A 215 -22.61 -11.54 29.34
C GLY A 215 -23.83 -10.64 29.56
N GLU A 216 -24.06 -9.64 28.69
CA GLU A 216 -25.27 -8.79 28.75
C GLU A 216 -26.46 -9.38 27.98
N GLN A 217 -26.24 -10.17 26.92
CA GLN A 217 -27.29 -10.83 26.15
C GLN A 217 -27.92 -11.98 26.93
N ASP A 218 -27.18 -12.72 27.75
CA ASP A 218 -27.74 -13.81 28.60
C ASP A 218 -28.63 -13.31 29.74
N LYS A 219 -28.55 -12.05 30.14
CA LYS A 219 -29.42 -11.47 31.16
C LYS A 219 -30.79 -11.03 30.63
N GLN A 220 -30.98 -10.94 29.31
CA GLN A 220 -32.25 -10.58 28.68
C GLN A 220 -33.07 -11.77 28.16
N SER A 221 -32.51 -12.97 28.09
CA SER A 221 -33.23 -14.16 27.60
C SER A 221 -33.99 -14.96 28.65
N GLY A 222 -34.11 -14.47 29.87
CA GLY A 222 -34.76 -15.14 31.01
C GLY A 222 -36.25 -14.82 31.20
N LEU A 223 -37.08 -14.87 30.13
CA LEU A 223 -38.56 -14.75 30.29
C LEU A 223 -39.30 -15.37 29.11
N TRP A 224 -39.34 -16.70 29.05
CA TRP A 224 -40.47 -17.45 28.44
C TRP A 224 -40.43 -18.90 28.93
N THR A 225 -41.21 -19.19 29.96
CA THR A 225 -41.73 -20.54 30.23
C THR A 225 -43.27 -20.48 30.24
N PRO A 226 -43.95 -21.49 29.68
CA PRO A 226 -45.39 -21.50 29.39
C PRO A 226 -46.28 -21.55 30.66
#